data_ae6d9c54d2985281f6b68663c053e3d6
#
_entry.id   ae6d9c54d2985281f6b68663c053e3d6
#
_cell.length_a   1.000
_cell.length_b   1.000
_cell.length_c   1.000
_cell.angle_alpha   90.00
_cell.angle_beta   90.00
_cell.angle_gamma   90.00
#
_symmetry.space_group_name_H-M   'P 1'
#
loop_
_entity.id
_entity.type
_entity.pdbx_description
1 polymer ?
#
loop_
_entity_poly.entity_id
_entity_poly.type
_entity_poly.pdbx_seq_one_letter_code
_entity_poly.pdbx_strand_id
1 'polypeptide(L)'
;MKYFEKSGRLFAQEESGVLRLATISNDSAIWLKSPELLENIDLLGFPTIKLRIKFNSDHLVLVPYLMTEVGELELPQEFSSDWEICVIDKFLVPIRKSNLDDLFNLLRELNVKLNEKLSKSQVFKLIEGTRKYDFDLALPENLAEHLLESPATAEISDLHGIPYPYQSVGINWLSDYFDNGIGALLCDEMGLGKTYQALGLMAHVAQTNVKPILICCPATLTGNWIAELGKFLPKLQPFLHFGNSRASTLQELSKHSLILTTYDILIRDYPMLEKIEFALIVCDEAQALKNRLSQRRMAIKSLKSEAKVLVTGTPIENSLKDLWSLSDIVYPGLLGTYGSFESLIDDNPLDAKKLGKLASPLLLRREVKEVAQDLPSLVMIDEVLIPTSNFAHAYEEVRLGLVDKTANANFLTILGRLTEVCCYPGLVIPNYSDESDAKFVRLHDILSEIAESAQDKVIIFSTFTHSINMLSNFIIRQFGKHSCAILNGSVPPEERQKLVDEFNSKSGFSVLVINPKAGGAGLNITGANHVIHFNRQWNPAIERQATARAYRRKQEKTVFVHRFYYQGTIEEVINDRIIWKEELSEAALENALSENEEIFRSKAKLISPVKLR
;
A
#
# COMPACT_ATOMS: atom_id res chain seq x y z
N MET A 1 -7.91 23.75 51.60
CA MET A 1 -7.52 24.98 50.87
C MET A 1 -8.56 26.09 51.08
N LYS A 2 -8.18 27.33 51.31
CA LYS A 2 -9.10 28.46 51.34
C LYS A 2 -8.83 29.31 50.10
N TYR A 3 -9.90 29.69 49.41
CA TYR A 3 -9.82 30.51 48.23
C TYR A 3 -10.30 31.94 48.56
N PHE A 4 -9.61 32.95 48.05
CA PHE A 4 -10.01 34.34 48.21
C PHE A 4 -9.59 35.17 47.00
N GLU A 5 -10.38 36.20 46.68
CA GLU A 5 -10.08 37.17 45.64
C GLU A 5 -9.32 38.34 46.20
N LYS A 6 -8.28 38.79 45.49
CA LYS A 6 -7.59 40.03 45.76
C LYS A 6 -7.20 40.73 44.45
N SER A 7 -7.71 41.91 44.24
CA SER A 7 -7.39 42.77 43.07
C SER A 7 -7.70 42.10 41.72
N GLY A 8 -8.87 41.43 41.59
CA GLY A 8 -9.28 40.71 40.37
C GLY A 8 -8.49 39.43 40.09
N ARG A 9 -7.85 38.88 41.09
CA ARG A 9 -7.09 37.61 40.98
C ARG A 9 -7.53 36.64 42.06
N LEU A 10 -7.65 35.37 41.72
CA LEU A 10 -7.95 34.30 42.64
C LEU A 10 -6.65 33.81 43.30
N PHE A 11 -6.70 33.55 44.59
CA PHE A 11 -5.60 32.96 45.36
C PHE A 11 -6.10 31.73 46.11
N ALA A 12 -5.28 30.68 46.14
CA ALA A 12 -5.47 29.54 46.98
C ALA A 12 -4.43 29.56 48.12
N GLN A 13 -4.85 29.41 49.35
CA GLN A 13 -3.99 29.33 50.51
C GLN A 13 -3.93 27.88 51.00
N GLU A 14 -2.75 27.27 50.94
CA GLU A 14 -2.43 26.00 51.59
C GLU A 14 -1.90 26.29 53.01
N GLU A 15 -1.81 25.22 53.85
CA GLU A 15 -1.24 25.34 55.20
C GLU A 15 0.23 25.79 55.17
N SER A 16 0.92 25.65 54.03
CA SER A 16 2.33 25.97 53.81
C SER A 16 2.61 27.28 53.07
N GLY A 17 1.59 27.97 52.53
CA GLY A 17 1.81 29.21 51.79
C GLY A 17 0.65 29.66 50.90
N VAL A 18 0.85 30.76 50.18
CA VAL A 18 -0.12 31.36 49.23
C VAL A 18 0.29 30.98 47.83
N LEU A 19 -0.58 30.27 47.12
CA LEU A 19 -0.44 30.03 45.71
C LEU A 19 -1.13 31.14 44.91
N ARG A 20 -0.41 31.80 44.02
CA ARG A 20 -0.95 32.87 43.18
C ARG A 20 -1.53 32.29 41.91
N LEU A 21 -2.78 32.62 41.65
CA LEU A 21 -3.53 32.21 40.49
C LEU A 21 -3.76 33.43 39.59
N ALA A 22 -3.56 33.28 38.30
CA ALA A 22 -3.68 34.38 37.36
C ALA A 22 -5.07 34.46 36.73
N THR A 23 -5.28 35.49 36.00
CA THR A 23 -6.48 36.08 35.41
C THR A 23 -7.54 35.10 34.94
N ILE A 24 -8.77 35.35 35.31
CA ILE A 24 -9.98 34.59 34.99
C ILE A 24 -10.69 35.26 33.82
N SER A 25 -11.27 34.48 32.89
CA SER A 25 -12.07 35.04 31.80
C SER A 25 -13.33 35.74 32.29
N ASN A 26 -13.88 36.66 31.48
CA ASN A 26 -15.05 37.45 31.84
C ASN A 26 -16.28 36.60 32.24
N ASP A 27 -16.48 35.44 31.69
CA ASP A 27 -17.58 34.54 32.07
C ASP A 27 -17.35 33.83 33.41
N SER A 28 -16.09 33.53 33.76
CA SER A 28 -15.73 33.00 35.07
C SER A 28 -15.86 34.01 36.20
N ALA A 29 -15.91 35.33 35.90
CA ALA A 29 -16.17 36.37 36.90
C ALA A 29 -17.55 36.28 37.54
N ILE A 30 -18.50 35.60 36.95
CA ILE A 30 -19.82 35.29 37.53
C ILE A 30 -19.69 34.31 38.70
N TRP A 31 -18.79 33.34 38.59
CA TRP A 31 -18.55 32.34 39.64
C TRP A 31 -17.87 32.89 40.87
N LEU A 32 -16.99 33.89 40.69
CA LEU A 32 -16.29 34.54 41.79
C LEU A 32 -17.20 35.47 42.65
N LYS A 33 -18.37 35.82 42.13
CA LYS A 33 -19.35 36.65 42.87
C LYS A 33 -20.21 35.85 43.85
N SER A 34 -20.09 34.54 43.84
CA SER A 34 -20.85 33.64 44.72
C SER A 34 -19.89 32.84 45.60
N PRO A 35 -19.58 33.25 46.84
CA PRO A 35 -18.68 32.50 47.72
C PRO A 35 -19.06 31.04 47.96
N GLU A 36 -20.33 30.74 47.92
CA GLU A 36 -20.88 29.36 48.08
C GLU A 36 -20.47 28.43 46.95
N LEU A 37 -20.14 28.93 45.75
CA LEU A 37 -19.67 28.12 44.63
C LEU A 37 -18.19 27.73 44.76
N LEU A 38 -17.38 28.52 45.50
CA LEU A 38 -15.96 28.27 45.72
C LEU A 38 -15.71 27.14 46.76
N GLU A 39 -16.71 26.86 47.65
CA GLU A 39 -16.60 25.81 48.64
C GLU A 39 -16.67 24.39 48.06
N ASN A 40 -17.14 24.27 46.82
CA ASN A 40 -17.31 22.99 46.10
C ASN A 40 -16.37 22.84 44.89
N ILE A 41 -15.31 23.62 44.77
CA ILE A 41 -14.34 23.53 43.69
C ILE A 41 -13.14 22.68 44.11
N ASP A 42 -12.86 21.64 43.38
CA ASP A 42 -11.69 20.77 43.56
C ASP A 42 -10.50 21.30 42.73
N LEU A 43 -9.35 21.49 43.39
CA LEU A 43 -8.11 21.84 42.68
C LEU A 43 -7.47 20.54 42.15
N LEU A 44 -7.27 20.50 40.85
CA LEU A 44 -6.56 19.39 40.18
C LEU A 44 -5.07 19.70 40.02
N GLY A 45 -4.27 18.66 39.81
CA GLY A 45 -2.87 18.78 39.41
C GLY A 45 -2.71 19.39 38.01
N PHE A 46 -1.48 19.67 37.60
CA PHE A 46 -1.21 20.16 36.23
C PHE A 46 -1.53 19.08 35.20
N PRO A 47 -2.54 19.27 34.34
CA PRO A 47 -2.92 18.31 33.34
C PRO A 47 -2.00 18.37 32.13
N THR A 48 -2.09 17.37 31.28
CA THR A 48 -1.54 17.39 29.93
C THR A 48 -2.62 17.88 28.96
N ILE A 49 -2.30 18.84 28.10
CA ILE A 49 -3.17 19.25 27.00
C ILE A 49 -3.05 18.20 25.92
N LYS A 50 -4.20 17.69 25.48
CA LYS A 50 -4.32 16.78 24.34
C LYS A 50 -5.26 17.39 23.31
N LEU A 51 -5.16 16.94 22.08
CA LEU A 51 -5.96 17.42 20.97
C LEU A 51 -6.84 16.28 20.44
N ARG A 52 -8.04 16.65 19.99
CA ARG A 52 -8.95 15.70 19.34
C ARG A 52 -9.56 16.33 18.11
N ILE A 53 -9.52 15.62 16.99
CA ILE A 53 -10.39 15.92 15.86
C ILE A 53 -11.68 15.16 16.08
N LYS A 54 -12.82 15.85 16.10
CA LYS A 54 -14.14 15.23 16.23
C LYS A 54 -15.10 15.77 15.17
N PHE A 55 -16.19 15.05 14.94
CA PHE A 55 -17.28 15.53 14.12
C PHE A 55 -18.13 16.51 14.91
N ASN A 56 -18.46 17.63 14.27
CA ASN A 56 -19.50 18.56 14.70
C ASN A 56 -20.51 18.64 13.55
N SER A 57 -21.64 17.94 13.69
CA SER A 57 -22.57 17.68 12.58
C SER A 57 -21.83 17.02 11.40
N ASP A 58 -21.69 17.68 10.25
CA ASP A 58 -21.14 17.15 9.01
C ASP A 58 -19.71 17.60 8.72
N HIS A 59 -19.00 18.17 9.69
CA HIS A 59 -17.63 18.66 9.47
C HIS A 59 -16.69 18.35 10.64
N LEU A 60 -15.42 18.25 10.33
CA LEU A 60 -14.36 18.02 11.32
C LEU A 60 -13.98 19.33 12.00
N VAL A 61 -13.80 19.27 13.31
CA VAL A 61 -13.31 20.38 14.14
C VAL A 61 -12.19 19.90 15.05
N LEU A 62 -11.28 20.81 15.41
CA LEU A 62 -10.24 20.58 16.41
C LEU A 62 -10.71 21.04 17.77
N VAL A 63 -10.61 20.15 18.76
CA VAL A 63 -10.99 20.41 20.14
C VAL A 63 -9.83 20.06 21.06
N PRO A 64 -9.31 21.00 21.86
CA PRO A 64 -8.36 20.69 22.91
C PRO A 64 -9.08 20.19 24.15
N TYR A 65 -8.46 19.24 24.86
CA TYR A 65 -8.94 18.73 26.13
C TYR A 65 -7.79 18.50 27.10
N LEU A 66 -8.12 18.49 28.37
CA LEU A 66 -7.16 18.29 29.45
C LEU A 66 -7.30 16.85 29.98
N MET A 67 -6.19 16.14 30.07
CA MET A 67 -6.13 14.87 30.80
C MET A 67 -5.79 15.16 32.25
N THR A 68 -6.73 14.88 33.12
CA THR A 68 -6.64 15.11 34.56
C THR A 68 -6.79 13.81 35.35
N GLU A 69 -6.57 13.87 36.67
CA GLU A 69 -6.77 12.73 37.57
C GLU A 69 -8.24 12.27 37.65
N VAL A 70 -9.18 13.16 37.30
CA VAL A 70 -10.61 12.86 37.29
C VAL A 70 -11.15 12.49 35.91
N GLY A 71 -10.29 12.50 34.88
CA GLY A 71 -10.65 12.16 33.51
C GLY A 71 -10.40 13.30 32.52
N GLU A 72 -11.07 13.23 31.38
CA GLU A 72 -10.98 14.22 30.29
C GLU A 72 -11.90 15.40 30.55
N LEU A 73 -11.37 16.62 30.43
CA LEU A 73 -12.13 17.87 30.52
C LEU A 73 -11.91 18.67 29.25
N GLU A 74 -12.95 18.98 28.51
CA GLU A 74 -12.84 19.86 27.31
C GLU A 74 -12.52 21.30 27.75
N LEU A 75 -11.58 21.94 27.06
CA LEU A 75 -11.31 23.37 27.28
C LEU A 75 -12.48 24.21 26.78
N PRO A 76 -12.85 25.28 27.50
CA PRO A 76 -13.88 26.21 27.04
C PRO A 76 -13.56 26.81 25.67
N GLN A 77 -14.60 27.15 24.89
CA GLN A 77 -14.39 27.70 23.54
C GLN A 77 -13.61 29.01 23.49
N GLU A 78 -13.68 29.82 24.54
CA GLU A 78 -13.07 31.14 24.64
C GLU A 78 -11.78 31.18 25.46
N PHE A 79 -11.03 30.09 25.51
CA PHE A 79 -9.78 30.09 26.27
C PHE A 79 -8.67 30.89 25.56
N SER A 80 -7.78 31.50 26.35
CA SER A 80 -6.72 32.42 25.88
C SER A 80 -5.33 31.91 26.29
N SER A 81 -4.31 32.31 25.52
CA SER A 81 -2.89 32.03 25.82
C SER A 81 -2.43 32.61 27.17
N ASP A 82 -3.17 33.57 27.72
CA ASP A 82 -2.84 34.23 29.00
C ASP A 82 -3.41 33.49 30.21
N TRP A 83 -4.11 32.38 29.99
CA TRP A 83 -4.68 31.61 31.08
C TRP A 83 -3.62 30.71 31.74
N GLU A 84 -3.41 30.94 33.04
CA GLU A 84 -2.62 30.02 33.87
C GLU A 84 -3.52 29.05 34.65
N ILE A 85 -4.83 29.34 34.70
CA ILE A 85 -5.84 28.52 35.36
C ILE A 85 -7.16 28.61 34.63
N CYS A 86 -7.84 27.47 34.57
CA CYS A 86 -9.15 27.33 33.97
C CYS A 86 -10.12 26.71 35.00
N VAL A 87 -11.35 27.22 35.02
CA VAL A 87 -12.44 26.58 35.77
C VAL A 87 -13.30 25.85 34.78
N ILE A 88 -13.39 24.54 34.95
CA ILE A 88 -14.20 23.65 34.12
C ILE A 88 -15.13 22.88 35.05
N ASP A 89 -16.43 23.05 34.87
CA ASP A 89 -17.44 22.53 35.77
C ASP A 89 -17.15 22.94 37.24
N LYS A 90 -16.87 22.00 38.10
CA LYS A 90 -16.50 22.20 39.51
C LYS A 90 -14.99 22.12 39.79
N PHE A 91 -14.17 22.05 38.75
CA PHE A 91 -12.74 21.82 38.89
C PHE A 91 -11.94 23.10 38.55
N LEU A 92 -10.96 23.42 39.40
CA LEU A 92 -9.97 24.43 39.16
C LEU A 92 -8.70 23.77 38.63
N VAL A 93 -8.36 24.06 37.39
CA VAL A 93 -7.31 23.33 36.66
C VAL A 93 -6.19 24.28 36.30
N PRO A 94 -4.99 24.17 36.89
CA PRO A 94 -3.83 24.96 36.54
C PRO A 94 -3.25 24.46 35.20
N ILE A 95 -2.92 25.36 34.30
CA ILE A 95 -2.35 25.00 32.99
C ILE A 95 -0.95 25.62 32.90
N ARG A 96 0.03 24.85 32.45
CA ARG A 96 1.38 25.37 32.24
C ARG A 96 1.38 26.30 31.03
N LYS A 97 1.90 27.50 31.21
CA LYS A 97 1.98 28.52 30.14
C LYS A 97 2.71 28.01 28.91
N SER A 98 3.80 27.24 29.11
CA SER A 98 4.52 26.60 27.97
C SER A 98 3.62 25.77 27.09
N ASN A 99 2.72 24.96 27.67
CA ASN A 99 1.80 24.11 26.92
C ASN A 99 0.77 24.92 26.14
N LEU A 100 0.33 26.06 26.67
CA LEU A 100 -0.55 26.98 25.96
C LEU A 100 0.18 27.69 24.83
N ASP A 101 1.39 28.18 25.09
CA ASP A 101 2.21 28.83 24.06
C ASP A 101 2.48 27.87 22.89
N ASP A 102 2.80 26.61 23.17
CA ASP A 102 3.00 25.57 22.16
C ASP A 102 1.72 25.31 21.37
N LEU A 103 0.56 25.22 22.03
CA LEU A 103 -0.73 25.05 21.36
C LEU A 103 -1.05 26.23 20.45
N PHE A 104 -0.93 27.45 20.94
CA PHE A 104 -1.22 28.64 20.13
C PHE A 104 -0.22 28.86 19.00
N ASN A 105 1.04 28.46 19.18
CA ASN A 105 2.04 28.47 18.11
C ASN A 105 1.68 27.44 17.03
N LEU A 106 1.28 26.22 17.40
CA LEU A 106 0.78 25.20 16.49
C LEU A 106 -0.42 25.72 15.68
N LEU A 107 -1.44 26.24 16.36
CA LEU A 107 -2.66 26.76 15.71
C LEU A 107 -2.36 27.89 14.72
N ARG A 108 -1.46 28.82 15.11
CA ARG A 108 -1.03 29.95 14.26
C ARG A 108 -0.23 29.45 13.05
N GLU A 109 0.75 28.56 13.25
CA GLU A 109 1.58 27.99 12.19
C GLU A 109 0.72 27.28 11.13
N LEU A 110 -0.29 26.55 11.57
CA LEU A 110 -1.16 25.78 10.69
C LEU A 110 -2.37 26.56 10.17
N ASN A 111 -2.56 27.79 10.61
CA ASN A 111 -3.75 28.60 10.33
C ASN A 111 -5.06 27.85 10.66
N VAL A 112 -5.10 27.23 11.83
CA VAL A 112 -6.26 26.48 12.35
C VAL A 112 -6.87 27.24 13.49
N LYS A 113 -8.20 27.30 13.53
CA LYS A 113 -8.96 27.79 14.66
C LYS A 113 -9.74 26.66 15.32
N LEU A 114 -9.84 26.76 16.64
CA LEU A 114 -10.55 25.77 17.43
C LEU A 114 -12.06 25.83 17.15
N ASN A 115 -12.69 24.66 17.14
CA ASN A 115 -14.13 24.52 16.90
C ASN A 115 -14.64 25.07 15.56
N GLU A 116 -13.75 25.51 14.66
CA GLU A 116 -14.10 25.85 13.28
C GLU A 116 -13.90 24.65 12.34
N LYS A 117 -14.61 24.66 11.19
CA LYS A 117 -14.50 23.62 10.17
C LYS A 117 -13.06 23.51 9.67
N LEU A 118 -12.52 22.30 9.73
CA LEU A 118 -11.21 21.96 9.19
C LEU A 118 -11.30 21.61 7.69
N SER A 119 -10.38 22.13 6.89
CA SER A 119 -10.13 21.62 5.54
C SER A 119 -9.33 20.32 5.60
N LYS A 120 -9.37 19.50 4.53
CA LYS A 120 -8.56 18.28 4.43
C LYS A 120 -7.08 18.57 4.64
N SER A 121 -6.55 19.62 4.01
CA SER A 121 -5.16 20.07 4.19
C SER A 121 -4.82 20.37 5.64
N GLN A 122 -5.72 21.02 6.37
CA GLN A 122 -5.51 21.33 7.80
C GLN A 122 -5.49 20.08 8.67
N VAL A 123 -6.33 19.08 8.37
CA VAL A 123 -6.29 17.79 9.08
C VAL A 123 -4.92 17.12 8.95
N PHE A 124 -4.39 17.04 7.74
CA PHE A 124 -3.06 16.46 7.50
C PHE A 124 -1.95 17.24 8.20
N LYS A 125 -1.98 18.56 8.10
CA LYS A 125 -1.03 19.43 8.78
C LYS A 125 -1.10 19.32 10.30
N LEU A 126 -2.29 19.10 10.87
CA LEU A 126 -2.45 18.85 12.31
C LEU A 126 -1.80 17.53 12.72
N ILE A 127 -2.01 16.45 11.96
CA ILE A 127 -1.40 15.14 12.26
C ILE A 127 0.14 15.24 12.25
N GLU A 128 0.72 16.03 11.35
CA GLU A 128 2.16 16.28 11.31
C GLU A 128 2.60 17.23 12.42
N GLY A 129 1.94 18.38 12.56
CA GLY A 129 2.33 19.46 13.46
C GLY A 129 2.23 19.11 14.93
N THR A 130 1.25 18.28 15.33
CA THR A 130 1.10 17.83 16.73
C THR A 130 2.33 17.06 17.22
N ARG A 131 3.02 16.34 16.35
CA ARG A 131 4.26 15.63 16.70
C ARG A 131 5.43 16.58 16.94
N LYS A 132 5.49 17.70 16.22
CA LYS A 132 6.53 18.72 16.40
C LYS A 132 6.45 19.39 17.78
N TYR A 133 5.23 19.54 18.30
CA TYR A 133 4.94 20.16 19.58
C TYR A 133 4.64 19.16 20.70
N ASP A 134 4.85 17.86 20.45
CA ASP A 134 4.62 16.77 21.40
C ASP A 134 3.18 16.70 21.96
N PHE A 135 2.19 16.99 21.09
CA PHE A 135 0.79 16.82 21.44
C PHE A 135 0.26 15.44 20.99
N ASP A 136 -0.44 14.78 21.88
CA ASP A 136 -1.26 13.63 21.53
C ASP A 136 -2.49 14.10 20.73
N LEU A 137 -2.68 13.54 19.53
CA LEU A 137 -3.85 13.81 18.69
C LEU A 137 -4.73 12.58 18.57
N ALA A 138 -5.94 12.67 19.11
CA ALA A 138 -6.96 11.65 18.90
C ALA A 138 -7.71 11.90 17.59
N LEU A 139 -7.77 10.87 16.73
CA LEU A 139 -8.48 10.89 15.46
C LEU A 139 -9.80 10.12 15.57
N PRO A 140 -10.89 10.56 14.92
CA PRO A 140 -12.14 9.80 14.86
C PRO A 140 -11.96 8.49 14.07
N GLU A 141 -12.73 7.47 14.43
CA GLU A 141 -12.59 6.14 13.80
C GLU A 141 -12.91 6.15 12.32
N ASN A 142 -13.88 6.93 11.89
CA ASN A 142 -14.34 7.07 10.51
C ASN A 142 -13.69 8.24 9.75
N LEU A 143 -12.53 8.74 10.20
CA LEU A 143 -11.82 9.85 9.54
C LEU A 143 -11.54 9.57 8.07
N ALA A 144 -11.07 8.37 7.75
CA ALA A 144 -10.74 7.98 6.37
C ALA A 144 -11.98 7.99 5.47
N GLU A 145 -13.10 7.44 5.94
CA GLU A 145 -14.37 7.45 5.20
C GLU A 145 -14.81 8.86 4.88
N HIS A 146 -14.80 9.76 5.86
CA HIS A 146 -15.16 11.17 5.67
C HIS A 146 -14.20 11.90 4.71
N LEU A 147 -12.90 11.62 4.77
CA LEU A 147 -11.92 12.20 3.84
C LEU A 147 -12.05 11.64 2.42
N LEU A 148 -12.60 10.44 2.26
CA LEU A 148 -12.95 9.84 0.95
C LEU A 148 -14.18 10.50 0.33
N GLU A 149 -15.08 11.08 1.12
CA GLU A 149 -16.20 11.88 0.61
C GLU A 149 -15.66 13.12 -0.07
N SER A 150 -15.64 13.10 -1.39
CA SER A 150 -15.19 14.22 -2.21
C SER A 150 -16.37 14.75 -3.02
N PRO A 151 -16.50 16.07 -3.18
CA PRO A 151 -17.54 16.62 -4.04
C PRO A 151 -17.37 16.04 -5.45
N ALA A 152 -18.48 15.81 -6.13
CA ALA A 152 -18.41 15.40 -7.53
C ALA A 152 -17.63 16.49 -8.30
N THR A 153 -16.50 16.10 -8.90
CA THR A 153 -15.78 17.01 -9.80
C THR A 153 -16.65 17.29 -11.03
N ALA A 154 -16.52 18.48 -11.60
CA ALA A 154 -17.12 18.79 -12.90
C ALA A 154 -16.69 17.74 -13.94
N GLU A 155 -17.54 17.46 -14.92
CA GLU A 155 -17.20 16.53 -16.01
C GLU A 155 -15.80 16.83 -16.56
N ILE A 156 -14.94 15.81 -16.53
CA ILE A 156 -13.60 15.91 -17.08
C ILE A 156 -13.72 15.75 -18.60
N SER A 157 -13.90 16.86 -19.29
CA SER A 157 -14.29 16.94 -20.70
C SER A 157 -13.33 16.22 -21.67
N ASP A 158 -12.07 16.02 -21.28
CA ASP A 158 -11.03 15.47 -22.15
C ASP A 158 -10.73 13.99 -21.90
N LEU A 159 -11.33 13.38 -20.87
CA LEU A 159 -11.19 11.96 -20.59
C LEU A 159 -12.21 11.15 -21.40
N HIS A 160 -11.74 10.31 -22.31
CA HIS A 160 -12.58 9.45 -23.11
C HIS A 160 -12.96 8.17 -22.35
N GLY A 161 -14.14 7.62 -22.66
CA GLY A 161 -14.68 6.42 -22.03
C GLY A 161 -15.63 6.76 -20.88
N ILE A 162 -16.35 5.75 -20.43
CA ILE A 162 -17.29 5.86 -19.31
C ILE A 162 -16.64 5.18 -18.10
N PRO A 163 -16.31 5.94 -17.05
CA PRO A 163 -15.77 5.34 -15.84
C PRO A 163 -16.81 4.48 -15.13
N TYR A 164 -16.39 3.41 -14.51
CA TYR A 164 -17.25 2.70 -13.58
C TYR A 164 -17.52 3.56 -12.34
N PRO A 165 -18.64 3.35 -11.62
CA PRO A 165 -18.99 4.19 -10.47
C PRO A 165 -17.84 4.35 -9.46
N TYR A 166 -17.17 3.25 -9.10
CA TYR A 166 -16.03 3.29 -8.18
C TYR A 166 -14.83 4.04 -8.77
N GLN A 167 -14.60 4.00 -10.10
CA GLN A 167 -13.53 4.76 -10.74
C GLN A 167 -13.82 6.26 -10.71
N SER A 168 -15.08 6.66 -10.90
CA SER A 168 -15.49 8.05 -10.74
C SER A 168 -15.21 8.55 -9.32
N VAL A 169 -15.58 7.76 -8.31
CA VAL A 169 -15.24 8.07 -6.91
C VAL A 169 -13.73 8.22 -6.72
N GLY A 170 -12.93 7.30 -7.27
CA GLY A 170 -11.48 7.38 -7.18
C GLY A 170 -10.87 8.59 -7.88
N ILE A 171 -11.38 8.95 -9.07
CA ILE A 171 -10.93 10.14 -9.80
C ILE A 171 -11.27 11.41 -9.00
N ASN A 172 -12.49 11.50 -8.47
CA ASN A 172 -12.93 12.65 -7.66
C ASN A 172 -12.06 12.79 -6.41
N TRP A 173 -11.79 11.69 -5.72
CA TRP A 173 -10.92 11.67 -4.54
C TRP A 173 -9.50 12.12 -4.86
N LEU A 174 -8.90 11.61 -5.93
CA LEU A 174 -7.55 11.99 -6.37
C LEU A 174 -7.49 13.48 -6.74
N SER A 175 -8.52 13.99 -7.45
CA SER A 175 -8.59 15.40 -7.86
C SER A 175 -8.74 16.33 -6.66
N ASP A 176 -9.61 15.99 -5.71
CA ASP A 176 -9.80 16.76 -4.49
C ASP A 176 -8.53 16.77 -3.61
N TYR A 177 -7.80 15.64 -3.53
CA TYR A 177 -6.52 15.59 -2.83
C TYR A 177 -5.47 16.48 -3.52
N PHE A 178 -5.39 16.42 -4.84
CA PHE A 178 -4.51 17.30 -5.60
C PHE A 178 -4.82 18.78 -5.36
N ASP A 179 -6.08 19.17 -5.42
CA ASP A 179 -6.53 20.56 -5.21
C ASP A 179 -6.22 21.06 -3.79
N ASN A 180 -6.12 20.17 -2.81
CA ASN A 180 -5.70 20.45 -1.43
C ASN A 180 -4.17 20.35 -1.23
N GLY A 181 -3.37 20.08 -2.27
CA GLY A 181 -1.91 19.93 -2.18
C GLY A 181 -1.48 18.66 -1.43
N ILE A 182 -2.31 17.62 -1.44
CA ILE A 182 -2.09 16.36 -0.75
C ILE A 182 -1.75 15.29 -1.79
N GLY A 183 -0.67 14.53 -1.56
CA GLY A 183 -0.37 13.34 -2.35
C GLY A 183 -1.23 12.15 -1.95
N ALA A 184 -1.26 11.10 -2.78
CA ALA A 184 -2.14 9.96 -2.58
C ALA A 184 -1.51 8.61 -2.93
N LEU A 185 -1.99 7.54 -2.27
CA LEU A 185 -1.68 6.14 -2.56
C LEU A 185 -2.92 5.49 -3.19
N LEU A 186 -2.91 5.25 -4.50
CA LEU A 186 -3.96 4.50 -5.18
C LEU A 186 -3.61 3.01 -5.14
N CYS A 187 -4.21 2.30 -4.20
CA CYS A 187 -3.89 0.92 -3.85
C CYS A 187 -4.99 -0.08 -4.21
N ASP A 188 -5.92 0.28 -5.08
CA ASP A 188 -6.94 -0.62 -5.60
C ASP A 188 -6.36 -1.95 -6.05
N GLU A 189 -7.11 -3.02 -5.88
CA GLU A 189 -6.72 -4.34 -6.35
C GLU A 189 -6.44 -4.34 -7.86
N MET A 190 -5.63 -5.29 -8.31
CA MET A 190 -5.28 -5.42 -9.72
C MET A 190 -6.54 -5.69 -10.56
N GLY A 191 -6.60 -5.08 -11.75
CA GLY A 191 -7.77 -5.21 -12.64
C GLY A 191 -8.82 -4.11 -12.48
N LEU A 192 -8.80 -3.31 -11.42
CA LEU A 192 -9.77 -2.23 -11.17
C LEU A 192 -9.50 -0.93 -11.97
N GLY A 193 -8.51 -0.93 -12.87
CA GLY A 193 -8.27 0.20 -13.77
C GLY A 193 -7.63 1.41 -13.09
N LYS A 194 -6.63 1.19 -12.24
CA LYS A 194 -5.85 2.25 -11.60
C LYS A 194 -5.25 3.23 -12.61
N THR A 195 -4.76 2.73 -13.75
CA THR A 195 -4.23 3.58 -14.84
C THR A 195 -5.29 4.56 -15.33
N TYR A 196 -6.54 4.10 -15.55
CA TYR A 196 -7.63 4.96 -15.99
C TYR A 196 -7.97 6.05 -14.96
N GLN A 197 -7.96 5.71 -13.68
CA GLN A 197 -8.17 6.69 -12.60
C GLN A 197 -7.04 7.73 -12.55
N ALA A 198 -5.79 7.30 -12.72
CA ALA A 198 -4.65 8.21 -12.83
C ALA A 198 -4.75 9.13 -14.06
N LEU A 199 -5.24 8.62 -15.20
CA LEU A 199 -5.51 9.42 -16.40
C LEU A 199 -6.62 10.46 -16.14
N GLY A 200 -7.66 10.11 -15.38
CA GLY A 200 -8.70 11.05 -14.95
C GLY A 200 -8.14 12.21 -14.13
N LEU A 201 -7.29 11.90 -13.14
CA LEU A 201 -6.57 12.94 -12.39
C LEU A 201 -5.69 13.81 -13.29
N MET A 202 -4.94 13.20 -14.22
CA MET A 202 -4.06 13.96 -15.11
C MET A 202 -4.86 14.88 -16.04
N ALA A 203 -6.05 14.47 -16.49
CA ALA A 203 -6.96 15.31 -17.24
C ALA A 203 -7.43 16.52 -16.42
N HIS A 204 -7.78 16.33 -15.14
CA HIS A 204 -8.13 17.41 -14.21
C HIS A 204 -6.95 18.38 -14.02
N VAL A 205 -5.75 17.85 -13.74
CA VAL A 205 -4.54 18.68 -13.54
C VAL A 205 -4.16 19.47 -14.79
N ALA A 206 -4.25 18.86 -15.98
CA ALA A 206 -3.93 19.54 -17.24
C ALA A 206 -4.89 20.70 -17.57
N GLN A 207 -6.11 20.69 -17.04
CA GLN A 207 -7.08 21.78 -17.21
C GLN A 207 -6.84 22.92 -16.21
N THR A 208 -6.33 22.60 -15.02
CA THR A 208 -6.22 23.55 -13.91
C THR A 208 -4.81 24.08 -13.69
N ASN A 209 -3.79 23.44 -14.27
CA ASN A 209 -2.39 23.75 -13.99
C ASN A 209 -1.55 23.82 -15.27
N VAL A 210 -0.59 24.73 -15.30
CA VAL A 210 0.33 24.93 -16.44
C VAL A 210 1.68 24.23 -16.28
N LYS A 211 1.99 23.75 -15.06
CA LYS A 211 3.24 23.00 -14.81
C LYS A 211 3.16 21.60 -15.42
N PRO A 212 4.29 21.00 -15.80
CA PRO A 212 4.30 19.67 -16.42
C PRO A 212 3.91 18.57 -15.46
N ILE A 213 3.40 17.46 -16.01
CA ILE A 213 3.11 16.21 -15.34
C ILE A 213 4.23 15.23 -15.66
N LEU A 214 4.70 14.49 -14.65
CA LEU A 214 5.69 13.41 -14.80
C LEU A 214 5.03 12.06 -14.53
N ILE A 215 5.13 11.13 -15.47
CA ILE A 215 4.82 9.71 -15.26
C ILE A 215 6.14 8.95 -15.15
N CYS A 216 6.30 8.21 -14.06
CA CYS A 216 7.42 7.30 -13.85
C CYS A 216 6.91 5.88 -13.68
N CYS A 217 7.35 4.95 -14.54
CA CYS A 217 6.92 3.56 -14.50
C CYS A 217 8.06 2.58 -14.82
N PRO A 218 7.90 1.28 -14.59
CA PRO A 218 8.82 0.27 -15.11
C PRO A 218 8.89 0.31 -16.64
N ALA A 219 10.06 0.02 -17.21
CA ALA A 219 10.26 0.03 -18.67
C ALA A 219 9.26 -0.89 -19.43
N THR A 220 8.83 -1.97 -18.80
CA THR A 220 7.86 -2.92 -19.34
C THR A 220 6.44 -2.36 -19.49
N LEU A 221 6.12 -1.25 -18.80
CA LEU A 221 4.80 -0.62 -18.81
C LEU A 221 4.72 0.62 -19.70
N THR A 222 5.84 1.10 -20.24
CA THR A 222 5.85 2.31 -21.07
C THR A 222 4.92 2.20 -22.28
N GLY A 223 4.93 1.05 -22.97
CA GLY A 223 4.02 0.78 -24.08
C GLY A 223 2.54 0.80 -23.70
N ASN A 224 2.23 0.25 -22.53
CA ASN A 224 0.86 0.29 -22.00
C ASN A 224 0.41 1.73 -21.71
N TRP A 225 1.26 2.55 -21.07
CA TRP A 225 0.95 3.95 -20.80
C TRP A 225 0.73 4.74 -22.08
N ILE A 226 1.55 4.53 -23.14
CA ILE A 226 1.37 5.17 -24.45
C ILE A 226 0.02 4.78 -25.05
N ALA A 227 -0.34 3.50 -25.03
CA ALA A 227 -1.60 3.01 -25.57
C ALA A 227 -2.82 3.55 -24.81
N GLU A 228 -2.77 3.55 -23.48
CA GLU A 228 -3.85 4.05 -22.61
C GLU A 228 -4.03 5.57 -22.76
N LEU A 229 -2.94 6.35 -22.80
CA LEU A 229 -2.96 7.79 -23.08
C LEU A 229 -3.60 8.07 -24.47
N GLY A 230 -3.15 7.38 -25.50
CA GLY A 230 -3.69 7.55 -26.86
C GLY A 230 -5.17 7.21 -26.95
N LYS A 231 -5.65 6.26 -26.15
CA LYS A 231 -7.04 5.82 -26.14
C LYS A 231 -7.95 6.72 -25.31
N PHE A 232 -7.52 7.08 -24.11
CA PHE A 232 -8.39 7.72 -23.11
C PHE A 232 -8.11 9.22 -22.91
N LEU A 233 -6.89 9.69 -23.23
CA LEU A 233 -6.50 11.09 -23.08
C LEU A 233 -5.68 11.59 -24.28
N PRO A 234 -6.21 11.48 -25.53
CA PRO A 234 -5.45 11.72 -26.75
C PRO A 234 -4.95 13.17 -26.92
N LYS A 235 -5.56 14.13 -26.23
CA LYS A 235 -5.11 15.54 -26.29
C LYS A 235 -3.82 15.77 -25.51
N LEU A 236 -3.51 14.95 -24.51
CA LEU A 236 -2.32 15.07 -23.68
C LEU A 236 -1.22 14.12 -24.19
N GLN A 237 -0.43 14.60 -25.14
CA GLN A 237 0.61 13.80 -25.79
C GLN A 237 1.87 13.68 -24.88
N PRO A 238 2.34 12.46 -24.57
CA PRO A 238 3.51 12.29 -23.75
C PRO A 238 4.80 12.53 -24.53
N PHE A 239 5.73 13.28 -23.97
CA PHE A 239 7.14 13.23 -24.38
C PHE A 239 7.80 11.99 -23.79
N LEU A 240 8.38 11.15 -24.65
CA LEU A 240 8.97 9.87 -24.25
C LEU A 240 10.43 10.09 -23.83
N HIS A 241 10.67 10.29 -22.53
CA HIS A 241 11.99 10.52 -22.00
C HIS A 241 12.72 9.21 -21.65
N PHE A 242 12.90 8.34 -22.65
CA PHE A 242 13.66 7.07 -22.59
C PHE A 242 14.08 6.60 -23.99
N GLY A 243 15.00 5.63 -24.04
CA GLY A 243 15.52 5.09 -25.29
C GLY A 243 16.14 6.17 -26.18
N ASN A 244 15.85 6.11 -27.47
CA ASN A 244 16.38 7.07 -28.48
C ASN A 244 15.72 8.45 -28.41
N SER A 245 14.55 8.55 -27.78
CA SER A 245 13.78 9.81 -27.63
C SER A 245 14.14 10.59 -26.38
N ARG A 246 15.13 10.12 -25.60
CA ARG A 246 15.56 10.76 -24.35
C ARG A 246 16.11 12.16 -24.63
N ALA A 247 15.55 13.19 -23.97
CA ALA A 247 16.06 14.55 -24.06
C ALA A 247 17.50 14.65 -23.57
N SER A 248 18.31 15.42 -24.26
CA SER A 248 19.70 15.68 -23.89
C SER A 248 19.90 16.96 -23.07
N THR A 249 18.88 17.83 -23.04
CA THR A 249 18.95 19.12 -22.34
C THR A 249 17.70 19.41 -21.52
N LEU A 250 17.87 20.20 -20.43
CA LEU A 250 16.74 20.70 -19.64
C LEU A 250 15.78 21.55 -20.49
N GLN A 251 16.31 22.37 -21.41
CA GLN A 251 15.50 23.25 -22.25
C GLN A 251 14.56 22.47 -23.17
N GLU A 252 14.99 21.32 -23.66
CA GLU A 252 14.13 20.42 -24.45
C GLU A 252 13.03 19.83 -23.57
N LEU A 253 13.40 19.27 -22.41
CA LEU A 253 12.48 18.61 -21.51
C LEU A 253 11.40 19.56 -20.96
N SER A 254 11.78 20.82 -20.67
CA SER A 254 10.85 21.83 -20.11
C SER A 254 9.78 22.34 -21.07
N LYS A 255 9.83 21.96 -22.36
CA LYS A 255 8.81 22.36 -23.35
C LYS A 255 7.57 21.50 -23.32
N HIS A 256 7.60 20.38 -22.62
CA HIS A 256 6.56 19.37 -22.65
C HIS A 256 5.68 19.43 -21.41
N SER A 257 4.36 19.37 -21.60
CA SER A 257 3.37 19.37 -20.53
C SER A 257 3.21 17.99 -19.88
N LEU A 258 3.57 16.91 -20.58
CA LEU A 258 3.56 15.55 -20.07
C LEU A 258 4.87 14.83 -20.44
N ILE A 259 5.54 14.29 -19.44
CA ILE A 259 6.79 13.53 -19.58
C ILE A 259 6.57 12.12 -19.09
N LEU A 260 6.84 11.11 -19.92
CA LEU A 260 6.84 9.70 -19.57
C LEU A 260 8.27 9.19 -19.49
N THR A 261 8.69 8.69 -18.33
CA THR A 261 10.03 8.15 -18.11
C THR A 261 10.01 6.84 -17.32
N THR A 262 11.17 6.22 -17.19
CA THR A 262 11.35 5.02 -16.37
C THR A 262 12.13 5.32 -15.11
N TYR A 263 12.01 4.47 -14.08
CA TYR A 263 12.77 4.63 -12.82
C TYR A 263 14.27 4.68 -13.03
N ASP A 264 14.82 3.93 -14.00
CA ASP A 264 16.26 3.90 -14.24
C ASP A 264 16.75 5.16 -14.97
N ILE A 265 15.96 5.70 -15.89
CA ILE A 265 16.26 6.98 -16.57
C ILE A 265 16.09 8.14 -15.59
N LEU A 266 15.06 8.11 -14.74
CA LEU A 266 14.87 9.13 -13.71
C LEU A 266 16.10 9.28 -12.81
N ILE A 267 16.75 8.18 -12.39
CA ILE A 267 18.00 8.24 -11.61
C ILE A 267 19.12 8.89 -12.41
N ARG A 268 19.28 8.48 -13.68
CA ARG A 268 20.37 8.99 -14.54
C ARG A 268 20.22 10.48 -14.83
N ASP A 269 19.00 10.94 -15.01
CA ASP A 269 18.66 12.32 -15.41
C ASP A 269 18.17 13.17 -14.26
N TYR A 270 18.31 12.69 -13.02
CA TYR A 270 17.93 13.41 -11.82
C TYR A 270 18.43 14.87 -11.81
N PRO A 271 19.70 15.20 -12.19
CA PRO A 271 20.18 16.59 -12.20
C PRO A 271 19.44 17.53 -13.16
N MET A 272 18.75 17.01 -14.17
CA MET A 272 17.86 17.79 -15.03
C MET A 272 16.46 17.89 -14.44
N LEU A 273 15.91 16.75 -13.99
CA LEU A 273 14.54 16.64 -13.49
C LEU A 273 14.34 17.44 -12.19
N GLU A 274 15.33 17.52 -11.32
CA GLU A 274 15.25 18.29 -10.06
C GLU A 274 15.08 19.80 -10.26
N LYS A 275 15.41 20.31 -11.44
CA LYS A 275 15.26 21.72 -11.81
C LYS A 275 13.86 22.06 -12.34
N ILE A 276 13.03 21.06 -12.56
CA ILE A 276 11.66 21.21 -13.03
C ILE A 276 10.71 21.18 -11.83
N GLU A 277 9.78 22.11 -11.78
CA GLU A 277 8.66 22.05 -10.85
C GLU A 277 7.46 21.42 -11.56
N PHE A 278 7.05 20.25 -11.08
CA PHE A 278 5.93 19.51 -11.64
C PHE A 278 4.62 19.92 -10.97
N ALA A 279 3.50 19.90 -11.70
CA ALA A 279 2.19 19.91 -11.09
C ALA A 279 1.96 18.57 -10.38
N LEU A 280 2.17 17.48 -11.09
CA LEU A 280 1.88 16.14 -10.61
C LEU A 280 3.00 15.17 -10.98
N ILE A 281 3.36 14.30 -10.05
CA ILE A 281 4.22 13.12 -10.32
C ILE A 281 3.40 11.87 -10.06
N VAL A 282 3.20 11.05 -11.10
CA VAL A 282 2.54 9.74 -11.02
C VAL A 282 3.60 8.65 -11.10
N CYS A 283 3.66 7.79 -10.08
CA CYS A 283 4.57 6.65 -10.04
C CYS A 283 3.77 5.35 -10.12
N ASP A 284 3.86 4.64 -11.24
CA ASP A 284 3.19 3.34 -11.40
C ASP A 284 4.09 2.19 -10.95
N GLU A 285 3.47 1.09 -10.49
CA GLU A 285 4.15 -0.03 -9.82
C GLU A 285 5.09 0.47 -8.72
N ALA A 286 4.52 1.31 -7.84
CA ALA A 286 5.25 2.04 -6.81
C ALA A 286 5.95 1.16 -5.76
N GLN A 287 5.71 -0.17 -5.76
CA GLN A 287 6.53 -1.11 -4.98
C GLN A 287 8.03 -1.01 -5.32
N ALA A 288 8.39 -0.47 -6.48
CA ALA A 288 9.78 -0.15 -6.82
C ALA A 288 10.44 0.88 -5.87
N LEU A 289 9.63 1.63 -5.09
CA LEU A 289 10.04 2.72 -4.20
C LEU A 289 10.05 2.32 -2.71
N LYS A 290 9.72 1.08 -2.36
CA LYS A 290 9.59 0.62 -0.97
C LYS A 290 10.88 0.65 -0.18
N ASN A 291 12.01 0.36 -0.82
CA ASN A 291 13.30 0.40 -0.16
C ASN A 291 13.72 1.85 0.11
N ARG A 292 13.74 2.22 1.40
CA ARG A 292 14.10 3.56 1.90
C ARG A 292 15.44 4.07 1.37
N LEU A 293 16.42 3.19 1.20
CA LEU A 293 17.77 3.54 0.78
C LEU A 293 17.96 3.48 -0.76
N SER A 294 16.92 3.13 -1.51
CA SER A 294 17.05 3.04 -2.96
C SER A 294 17.18 4.42 -3.60
N GLN A 295 18.03 4.52 -4.61
CA GLN A 295 18.20 5.75 -5.39
C GLN A 295 16.91 6.20 -6.06
N ARG A 296 16.06 5.24 -6.50
CA ARG A 296 14.75 5.52 -7.11
C ARG A 296 13.85 6.29 -6.14
N ARG A 297 13.74 5.79 -4.91
CA ARG A 297 12.93 6.45 -3.89
C ARG A 297 13.46 7.83 -3.52
N MET A 298 14.77 7.94 -3.28
CA MET A 298 15.37 9.24 -2.93
C MET A 298 15.14 10.27 -4.04
N ALA A 299 15.32 9.89 -5.30
CA ALA A 299 15.08 10.76 -6.44
C ALA A 299 13.61 11.22 -6.50
N ILE A 300 12.63 10.30 -6.47
CA ILE A 300 11.19 10.66 -6.50
C ILE A 300 10.81 11.54 -5.32
N LYS A 301 11.28 11.22 -4.11
CA LYS A 301 10.97 12.02 -2.91
C LYS A 301 11.46 13.46 -3.05
N SER A 302 12.66 13.66 -3.59
CA SER A 302 13.31 14.97 -3.67
C SER A 302 12.81 15.84 -4.84
N LEU A 303 12.19 15.26 -5.88
CA LEU A 303 11.61 16.06 -6.97
C LEU A 303 10.52 16.98 -6.44
N LYS A 304 10.53 18.23 -6.94
CA LYS A 304 9.54 19.25 -6.59
C LYS A 304 8.24 19.02 -7.35
N SER A 305 7.13 18.94 -6.64
CA SER A 305 5.78 18.85 -7.22
C SER A 305 4.73 19.36 -6.25
N GLU A 306 3.56 19.73 -6.77
CA GLU A 306 2.42 20.10 -5.94
C GLU A 306 1.83 18.88 -5.25
N ALA A 307 1.73 17.75 -5.98
CA ALA A 307 1.36 16.47 -5.40
C ALA A 307 2.12 15.30 -6.04
N LYS A 308 2.20 14.18 -5.31
CA LYS A 308 2.72 12.89 -5.80
C LYS A 308 1.66 11.83 -5.62
N VAL A 309 1.38 11.07 -6.67
CA VAL A 309 0.45 9.94 -6.63
C VAL A 309 1.21 8.66 -6.93
N LEU A 310 1.16 7.73 -6.00
CA LEU A 310 1.75 6.41 -6.15
C LEU A 310 0.66 5.39 -6.44
N VAL A 311 0.85 4.62 -7.49
CA VAL A 311 -0.08 3.60 -7.96
C VAL A 311 0.54 2.23 -7.72
N THR A 312 -0.12 1.38 -6.92
CA THR A 312 0.33 0.02 -6.66
C THR A 312 -0.84 -0.86 -6.22
N GLY A 313 -0.87 -2.12 -6.61
CA GLY A 313 -1.83 -3.10 -6.06
C GLY A 313 -1.36 -3.73 -4.75
N THR A 314 -0.13 -3.48 -4.34
CA THR A 314 0.51 -4.13 -3.18
C THR A 314 1.34 -3.13 -2.38
N PRO A 315 0.72 -2.29 -1.56
CA PRO A 315 1.45 -1.28 -0.77
C PRO A 315 2.35 -1.92 0.30
N ILE A 316 2.01 -3.13 0.76
CA ILE A 316 2.82 -3.93 1.70
C ILE A 316 3.14 -5.28 1.02
N GLU A 317 4.42 -5.62 0.91
CA GLU A 317 4.86 -6.91 0.36
C GLU A 317 5.72 -7.70 1.35
N ASN A 318 6.58 -7.02 2.09
CA ASN A 318 7.56 -7.68 2.96
C ASN A 318 7.43 -7.29 4.42
N SER A 319 7.11 -6.04 4.70
CA SER A 319 7.01 -5.50 6.05
C SER A 319 6.19 -4.21 6.07
N LEU A 320 5.78 -3.77 7.25
CA LEU A 320 5.09 -2.49 7.47
C LEU A 320 5.95 -1.28 7.07
N LYS A 321 7.27 -1.45 7.01
CA LYS A 321 8.22 -0.42 6.50
C LYS A 321 7.95 -0.05 5.04
N ASP A 322 7.35 -0.96 4.27
CA ASP A 322 6.94 -0.69 2.88
C ASP A 322 5.90 0.43 2.83
N LEU A 323 4.85 0.32 3.65
CA LEU A 323 3.79 1.33 3.73
C LEU A 323 4.31 2.67 4.24
N TRP A 324 5.16 2.65 5.28
CA TRP A 324 5.82 3.87 5.77
C TRP A 324 6.60 4.56 4.64
N SER A 325 7.39 3.78 3.88
CA SER A 325 8.23 4.32 2.80
C SER A 325 7.42 4.98 1.69
N LEU A 326 6.28 4.40 1.31
CA LEU A 326 5.39 4.96 0.29
C LEU A 326 4.65 6.20 0.81
N SER A 327 4.13 6.13 2.03
CA SER A 327 3.44 7.26 2.66
C SER A 327 4.34 8.49 2.82
N ASP A 328 5.62 8.29 3.19
CA ASP A 328 6.60 9.36 3.33
C ASP A 328 7.03 10.02 2.00
N ILE A 329 6.68 9.43 0.84
CA ILE A 329 6.85 10.06 -0.48
C ILE A 329 5.67 10.99 -0.79
N VAL A 330 4.44 10.54 -0.53
CA VAL A 330 3.22 11.29 -0.89
C VAL A 330 2.88 12.37 0.12
N TYR A 331 3.15 12.11 1.40
CA TYR A 331 2.99 13.10 2.47
C TYR A 331 4.08 12.90 3.54
N PRO A 332 5.24 13.58 3.39
CA PRO A 332 6.35 13.46 4.34
C PRO A 332 5.92 13.83 5.76
N GLY A 333 6.32 13.02 6.75
CA GLY A 333 6.08 13.31 8.16
C GLY A 333 4.77 12.74 8.73
N LEU A 334 3.77 12.37 7.92
CA LEU A 334 2.50 11.83 8.42
C LEU A 334 2.69 10.65 9.38
N LEU A 335 3.57 9.71 9.05
CA LEU A 335 3.88 8.55 9.88
C LEU A 335 5.11 8.74 10.79
N GLY A 336 5.56 10.00 10.97
CA GLY A 336 6.74 10.34 11.76
C GLY A 336 8.07 10.08 11.04
N THR A 337 9.17 10.32 11.76
CA THR A 337 10.51 10.00 11.24
C THR A 337 10.72 8.49 11.19
N TYR A 338 11.64 8.03 10.34
CA TYR A 338 11.93 6.60 10.25
C TYR A 338 12.43 6.02 11.59
N GLY A 339 13.24 6.77 12.34
CA GLY A 339 13.72 6.33 13.65
C GLY A 339 12.61 6.15 14.66
N SER A 340 11.66 7.08 14.75
CA SER A 340 10.50 6.94 15.63
C SER A 340 9.57 5.79 15.17
N PHE A 341 9.37 5.65 13.86
CA PHE A 341 8.60 4.54 13.32
C PHE A 341 9.23 3.17 13.65
N GLU A 342 10.53 3.00 13.39
CA GLU A 342 11.25 1.74 13.62
C GLU A 342 11.31 1.35 15.11
N SER A 343 11.24 2.31 16.03
CA SER A 343 11.23 2.07 17.47
C SER A 343 9.84 1.72 18.04
N LEU A 344 8.76 2.04 17.31
CA LEU A 344 7.38 1.93 17.79
C LEU A 344 6.55 0.88 17.06
N ILE A 345 6.96 0.47 15.87
CA ILE A 345 6.18 -0.39 14.97
C ILE A 345 7.01 -1.64 14.62
N ASP A 346 6.51 -2.78 15.01
CA ASP A 346 7.02 -4.10 14.62
C ASP A 346 6.08 -4.76 13.59
N ASP A 347 6.61 -5.71 12.82
CA ASP A 347 5.82 -6.49 11.87
C ASP A 347 4.91 -7.50 12.62
N ASN A 348 3.83 -6.99 13.19
CA ASN A 348 2.79 -7.75 13.87
C ASN A 348 1.39 -7.16 13.58
N PRO A 349 0.30 -7.93 13.73
CA PRO A 349 -1.06 -7.47 13.39
C PRO A 349 -1.54 -6.24 14.17
N LEU A 350 -1.15 -6.08 15.43
CA LEU A 350 -1.56 -4.93 16.25
C LEU A 350 -0.95 -3.62 15.72
N ASP A 351 0.36 -3.64 15.46
CA ASP A 351 1.05 -2.47 14.90
C ASP A 351 0.66 -2.23 13.44
N ALA A 352 0.36 -3.30 12.69
CA ALA A 352 -0.22 -3.21 11.36
C ALA A 352 -1.54 -2.41 11.38
N LYS A 353 -2.44 -2.72 12.31
CA LYS A 353 -3.71 -2.01 12.48
C LYS A 353 -3.52 -0.55 12.88
N LYS A 354 -2.60 -0.26 13.82
CA LYS A 354 -2.27 1.12 14.22
C LYS A 354 -1.74 1.92 13.02
N LEU A 355 -0.79 1.34 12.29
CA LEU A 355 -0.21 1.98 11.11
C LEU A 355 -1.24 2.19 10.01
N GLY A 356 -2.09 1.20 9.76
CA GLY A 356 -3.18 1.29 8.80
C GLY A 356 -4.13 2.43 9.11
N LYS A 357 -4.54 2.58 10.37
CA LYS A 357 -5.39 3.70 10.81
C LYS A 357 -4.73 5.07 10.58
N LEU A 358 -3.42 5.18 10.78
CA LEU A 358 -2.69 6.43 10.54
C LEU A 358 -2.47 6.70 9.05
N ALA A 359 -2.30 5.67 8.23
CA ALA A 359 -2.06 5.79 6.80
C ALA A 359 -3.36 5.87 5.97
N SER A 360 -4.48 5.38 6.52
CA SER A 360 -5.78 5.30 5.82
C SER A 360 -6.22 6.60 5.16
N PRO A 361 -5.98 7.80 5.72
CA PRO A 361 -6.34 9.04 5.05
C PRO A 361 -5.62 9.28 3.72
N LEU A 362 -4.43 8.68 3.51
CA LEU A 362 -3.66 8.81 2.26
C LEU A 362 -3.97 7.72 1.23
N LEU A 363 -4.76 6.70 1.60
CA LEU A 363 -4.81 5.44 0.89
C LEU A 363 -6.23 5.14 0.41
N LEU A 364 -6.39 4.95 -0.90
CA LEU A 364 -7.61 4.38 -1.47
C LEU A 364 -7.33 2.94 -1.91
N ARG A 365 -7.98 1.98 -1.24
CA ARG A 365 -7.92 0.56 -1.57
C ARG A 365 -9.32 -0.02 -1.64
N ARG A 366 -9.63 -0.67 -2.73
CA ARG A 366 -10.86 -1.43 -2.94
C ARG A 366 -10.51 -2.78 -3.52
N GLU A 367 -11.26 -3.78 -3.12
CA GLU A 367 -11.12 -5.13 -3.63
C GLU A 367 -12.07 -5.38 -4.78
N VAL A 368 -11.68 -6.29 -5.67
CA VAL A 368 -12.50 -6.68 -6.83
C VAL A 368 -13.87 -7.19 -6.37
N LYS A 369 -13.90 -8.00 -5.30
CA LYS A 369 -15.16 -8.55 -4.75
C LYS A 369 -16.16 -7.49 -4.26
N GLU A 370 -15.68 -6.30 -3.87
CA GLU A 370 -16.51 -5.22 -3.36
C GLU A 370 -17.14 -4.38 -4.47
N VAL A 371 -16.38 -4.12 -5.53
CA VAL A 371 -16.74 -3.09 -6.53
C VAL A 371 -16.98 -3.64 -7.94
N ALA A 372 -16.64 -4.90 -8.21
CA ALA A 372 -16.79 -5.54 -9.50
C ALA A 372 -17.65 -6.81 -9.38
N GLN A 373 -18.88 -6.64 -8.91
CA GLN A 373 -19.87 -7.72 -8.73
C GLN A 373 -20.25 -8.41 -10.06
N ASP A 374 -19.88 -7.83 -11.19
CA ASP A 374 -20.02 -8.38 -12.54
C ASP A 374 -18.96 -9.44 -12.88
N LEU A 375 -17.90 -9.58 -12.07
CA LEU A 375 -16.90 -10.62 -12.29
C LEU A 375 -17.37 -11.98 -11.74
N PRO A 376 -17.04 -13.09 -12.46
CA PRO A 376 -17.31 -14.43 -11.97
C PRO A 376 -16.50 -14.75 -10.72
N SER A 377 -16.83 -15.87 -10.08
CA SER A 377 -16.15 -16.31 -8.85
C SER A 377 -14.68 -16.64 -9.11
N LEU A 378 -13.84 -16.38 -8.10
CA LEU A 378 -12.45 -16.84 -8.03
C LEU A 378 -12.33 -17.94 -6.98
N VAL A 379 -11.86 -19.13 -7.38
CA VAL A 379 -11.71 -20.28 -6.50
C VAL A 379 -10.23 -20.61 -6.35
N MET A 380 -9.72 -20.56 -5.12
CA MET A 380 -8.33 -20.89 -4.80
C MET A 380 -8.25 -22.33 -4.32
N ILE A 381 -7.35 -23.13 -4.89
CA ILE A 381 -7.17 -24.56 -4.60
C ILE A 381 -5.71 -24.81 -4.26
N ASP A 382 -5.45 -25.22 -3.02
CA ASP A 382 -4.12 -25.61 -2.57
C ASP A 382 -3.89 -27.09 -2.91
N GLU A 383 -2.98 -27.35 -3.82
CA GLU A 383 -2.55 -28.67 -4.25
C GLU A 383 -1.34 -29.11 -3.41
N VAL A 384 -1.65 -29.65 -2.23
CA VAL A 384 -0.64 -30.13 -1.28
C VAL A 384 -0.16 -31.50 -1.70
N LEU A 385 1.11 -31.62 -2.07
CA LEU A 385 1.68 -32.84 -2.64
C LEU A 385 2.60 -33.53 -1.64
N ILE A 386 2.45 -34.84 -1.55
CA ILE A 386 3.33 -35.70 -0.74
C ILE A 386 4.55 -36.05 -1.58
N PRO A 387 5.78 -35.77 -1.11
CA PRO A 387 7.00 -36.15 -1.81
C PRO A 387 7.08 -37.64 -2.08
N THR A 388 7.42 -38.05 -3.31
CA THR A 388 7.79 -39.43 -3.59
C THR A 388 9.12 -39.79 -2.93
N SER A 389 9.42 -41.07 -2.74
CA SER A 389 10.70 -41.51 -2.17
C SER A 389 11.90 -41.02 -3.00
N ASN A 390 11.78 -41.04 -4.33
CA ASN A 390 12.82 -40.56 -5.24
C ASN A 390 13.03 -39.06 -5.10
N PHE A 391 11.94 -38.27 -5.02
CA PHE A 391 12.01 -36.84 -4.78
C PHE A 391 12.63 -36.53 -3.41
N ALA A 392 12.20 -37.25 -2.35
CA ALA A 392 12.71 -37.04 -1.00
C ALA A 392 14.22 -37.31 -0.92
N HIS A 393 14.71 -38.33 -1.56
CA HIS A 393 16.16 -38.62 -1.66
C HIS A 393 16.90 -37.50 -2.39
N ALA A 394 16.39 -37.06 -3.54
CA ALA A 394 16.97 -35.97 -4.32
C ALA A 394 16.99 -34.65 -3.54
N TYR A 395 15.93 -34.35 -2.81
CA TYR A 395 15.84 -33.14 -1.97
C TYR A 395 16.88 -33.18 -0.84
N GLU A 396 17.01 -34.34 -0.13
CA GLU A 396 17.99 -34.48 0.94
C GLU A 396 19.44 -34.49 0.42
N GLU A 397 19.70 -35.06 -0.73
CA GLU A 397 21.03 -35.03 -1.37
C GLU A 397 21.46 -33.56 -1.62
N VAL A 398 20.55 -32.75 -2.17
CA VAL A 398 20.84 -31.32 -2.41
C VAL A 398 20.98 -30.57 -1.10
N ARG A 399 20.11 -30.83 -0.12
CA ARG A 399 20.16 -30.19 1.19
C ARG A 399 21.45 -30.48 1.94
N LEU A 400 21.86 -31.75 2.04
CA LEU A 400 23.08 -32.20 2.72
C LEU A 400 24.34 -31.87 1.91
N GLY A 401 24.32 -32.07 0.60
CA GLY A 401 25.45 -31.77 -0.27
C GLY A 401 25.78 -30.28 -0.34
N LEU A 402 24.80 -29.42 -0.20
CA LEU A 402 25.01 -27.97 -0.09
C LEU A 402 25.55 -27.56 1.28
N VAL A 403 25.14 -28.24 2.35
CA VAL A 403 25.65 -28.01 3.69
C VAL A 403 27.13 -28.43 3.79
N ASP A 404 27.49 -29.60 3.27
CA ASP A 404 28.86 -30.15 3.37
C ASP A 404 29.87 -29.44 2.44
N LYS A 405 29.45 -28.99 1.25
CA LYS A 405 30.34 -28.31 0.28
C LYS A 405 30.52 -26.80 0.52
N THR A 406 29.73 -26.24 1.41
CA THR A 406 29.63 -24.79 1.54
C THR A 406 29.72 -24.31 2.99
N ALA A 407 30.83 -24.57 3.65
CA ALA A 407 31.16 -23.87 4.90
C ALA A 407 31.10 -22.32 4.74
N ASN A 408 30.95 -21.82 3.51
CA ASN A 408 30.82 -20.39 3.14
C ASN A 408 29.67 -20.10 2.15
N ALA A 409 28.73 -21.04 1.87
CA ALA A 409 27.62 -20.70 0.98
C ALA A 409 26.61 -19.80 1.71
N ASN A 410 26.27 -18.72 1.04
CA ASN A 410 25.23 -17.81 1.50
C ASN A 410 23.90 -18.60 1.60
N PHE A 411 23.23 -18.51 2.74
CA PHE A 411 21.92 -19.14 3.02
C PHE A 411 20.90 -18.93 1.87
N LEU A 412 20.93 -17.77 1.21
CA LEU A 412 20.06 -17.48 0.05
C LEU A 412 20.34 -18.39 -1.15
N THR A 413 21.59 -18.81 -1.36
CA THR A 413 21.96 -19.76 -2.43
C THR A 413 21.36 -21.14 -2.15
N ILE A 414 21.40 -21.57 -0.89
CA ILE A 414 20.80 -22.86 -0.46
C ILE A 414 19.30 -22.85 -0.71
N LEU A 415 18.61 -21.78 -0.27
CA LEU A 415 17.17 -21.63 -0.50
C LEU A 415 16.81 -21.65 -1.98
N GLY A 416 17.60 -20.97 -2.82
CA GLY A 416 17.40 -20.96 -4.27
C GLY A 416 17.48 -22.38 -4.87
N ARG A 417 18.51 -23.15 -4.50
CA ARG A 417 18.68 -24.53 -4.97
C ARG A 417 17.58 -25.48 -4.51
N LEU A 418 17.17 -25.38 -3.24
CA LEU A 418 16.03 -26.17 -2.75
C LEU A 418 14.72 -25.81 -3.46
N THR A 419 14.50 -24.53 -3.79
CA THR A 419 13.34 -24.12 -4.59
C THR A 419 13.39 -24.67 -6.02
N GLU A 420 14.58 -24.74 -6.64
CA GLU A 420 14.78 -25.39 -7.95
C GLU A 420 14.44 -26.88 -7.88
N VAL A 421 14.92 -27.60 -6.85
CA VAL A 421 14.61 -29.01 -6.62
C VAL A 421 13.10 -29.22 -6.45
N CYS A 422 12.44 -28.37 -5.67
CA CYS A 422 10.99 -28.45 -5.50
C CYS A 422 10.21 -28.15 -6.80
N CYS A 423 10.79 -27.39 -7.73
CA CYS A 423 10.20 -27.25 -9.05
C CYS A 423 10.34 -28.54 -9.85
N TYR A 424 11.55 -29.07 -9.94
CA TYR A 424 11.87 -30.40 -10.47
C TYR A 424 13.33 -30.75 -10.14
N PRO A 425 13.61 -31.92 -9.51
CA PRO A 425 14.98 -32.26 -9.12
C PRO A 425 15.97 -32.32 -10.28
N GLY A 426 15.53 -32.69 -11.49
CA GLY A 426 16.34 -32.69 -12.70
C GLY A 426 16.89 -31.32 -13.15
N LEU A 427 16.45 -30.22 -12.54
CA LEU A 427 17.05 -28.89 -12.74
C LEU A 427 18.40 -28.74 -12.02
N VAL A 428 18.64 -29.57 -11.01
CA VAL A 428 19.82 -29.50 -10.14
C VAL A 428 20.66 -30.77 -10.22
N ILE A 429 20.02 -31.93 -10.31
CA ILE A 429 20.64 -33.26 -10.34
C ILE A 429 20.68 -33.77 -11.78
N PRO A 430 21.87 -33.95 -12.39
CA PRO A 430 21.99 -34.49 -13.73
C PRO A 430 21.40 -35.88 -13.83
N ASN A 431 20.71 -36.15 -14.93
CA ASN A 431 20.10 -37.47 -15.24
C ASN A 431 19.00 -37.91 -14.26
N TYR A 432 18.47 -37.00 -13.43
CA TYR A 432 17.28 -37.31 -12.66
C TYR A 432 16.09 -37.54 -13.60
N SER A 433 15.40 -38.67 -13.41
CA SER A 433 14.17 -39.01 -14.12
C SER A 433 13.24 -39.70 -13.15
N ASP A 434 12.06 -39.13 -12.95
CA ASP A 434 11.00 -39.73 -12.16
C ASP A 434 9.66 -39.48 -12.87
N GLU A 435 9.13 -40.52 -13.53
CA GLU A 435 7.83 -40.45 -14.19
C GLU A 435 6.67 -40.37 -13.18
N SER A 436 6.94 -40.72 -11.92
CA SER A 436 5.98 -40.67 -10.80
C SER A 436 6.07 -39.41 -9.96
N ASP A 437 6.81 -38.39 -10.41
CA ASP A 437 6.89 -37.11 -9.71
C ASP A 437 5.49 -36.53 -9.43
N ALA A 438 5.16 -36.29 -8.17
CA ALA A 438 3.81 -35.99 -7.75
C ALA A 438 3.25 -34.70 -8.40
N LYS A 439 4.11 -33.69 -8.71
CA LYS A 439 3.68 -32.50 -9.44
C LYS A 439 3.25 -32.79 -10.85
N PHE A 440 3.98 -33.66 -11.57
CA PHE A 440 3.65 -34.00 -12.94
C PHE A 440 2.43 -34.94 -13.02
N VAL A 441 2.29 -35.88 -12.10
CA VAL A 441 1.09 -36.72 -11.99
C VAL A 441 -0.13 -35.86 -11.74
N ARG A 442 -0.09 -34.98 -10.73
CA ARG A 442 -1.22 -34.11 -10.42
C ARG A 442 -1.53 -33.11 -11.54
N LEU A 443 -0.49 -32.56 -12.18
CA LEU A 443 -0.66 -31.68 -13.34
C LEU A 443 -1.37 -32.43 -14.49
N HIS A 444 -0.99 -33.68 -14.78
CA HIS A 444 -1.64 -34.50 -15.80
C HIS A 444 -3.13 -34.68 -15.49
N ASP A 445 -3.47 -35.04 -14.25
CA ASP A 445 -4.86 -35.26 -13.83
C ASP A 445 -5.71 -34.02 -14.05
N ILE A 446 -5.25 -32.86 -13.55
CA ILE A 446 -5.94 -31.56 -13.71
C ILE A 446 -6.10 -31.21 -15.20
N LEU A 447 -5.04 -31.32 -15.98
CA LEU A 447 -5.10 -30.98 -17.41
C LEU A 447 -6.01 -31.92 -18.18
N SER A 448 -6.10 -33.20 -17.78
CA SER A 448 -6.98 -34.20 -18.40
C SER A 448 -8.45 -33.88 -18.12
N GLU A 449 -8.79 -33.54 -16.87
CA GLU A 449 -10.15 -33.09 -16.51
C GLU A 449 -10.56 -31.84 -17.29
N ILE A 450 -9.66 -30.87 -17.41
CA ILE A 450 -9.93 -29.61 -18.14
C ILE A 450 -10.07 -29.90 -19.66
N ALA A 451 -9.26 -30.79 -20.20
CA ALA A 451 -9.31 -31.14 -21.62
C ALA A 451 -10.63 -31.82 -22.03
N GLU A 452 -11.29 -32.53 -21.10
CA GLU A 452 -12.60 -33.13 -21.33
C GLU A 452 -13.69 -32.08 -21.53
N SER A 453 -13.59 -30.91 -20.90
CA SER A 453 -14.55 -29.82 -21.05
C SER A 453 -14.52 -29.19 -22.46
N ALA A 454 -13.44 -29.35 -23.20
CA ALA A 454 -13.16 -28.87 -24.56
C ALA A 454 -13.34 -27.35 -24.77
N GLN A 455 -13.63 -26.58 -23.71
CA GLN A 455 -13.88 -25.13 -23.79
C GLN A 455 -12.99 -24.31 -22.85
N ASP A 456 -12.24 -24.97 -21.99
CA ASP A 456 -11.45 -24.30 -20.95
C ASP A 456 -9.98 -24.24 -21.33
N LYS A 457 -9.32 -23.17 -20.90
CA LYS A 457 -7.92 -22.92 -21.18
C LYS A 457 -7.16 -22.69 -19.89
N VAL A 458 -5.88 -23.03 -19.92
CA VAL A 458 -5.02 -23.05 -18.75
C VAL A 458 -3.82 -22.13 -18.93
N ILE A 459 -3.50 -21.37 -17.91
CA ILE A 459 -2.21 -20.69 -17.78
C ILE A 459 -1.41 -21.41 -16.70
N ILE A 460 -0.17 -21.79 -17.01
CA ILE A 460 0.77 -22.35 -16.03
C ILE A 460 1.90 -21.36 -15.81
N PHE A 461 2.04 -20.91 -14.58
CA PHE A 461 3.14 -20.06 -14.16
C PHE A 461 4.27 -20.88 -13.55
N SER A 462 5.49 -20.70 -14.09
CA SER A 462 6.71 -21.27 -13.54
C SER A 462 7.87 -20.30 -13.59
N THR A 463 8.68 -20.26 -12.53
CA THR A 463 9.72 -19.23 -12.33
C THR A 463 10.98 -19.50 -13.17
N PHE A 464 11.33 -20.77 -13.36
CA PHE A 464 12.60 -21.16 -13.98
C PHE A 464 12.43 -21.40 -15.48
N THR A 465 13.33 -20.85 -16.29
CA THR A 465 13.26 -21.01 -17.76
C THR A 465 13.33 -22.47 -18.19
N HIS A 466 14.17 -23.27 -17.52
CA HIS A 466 14.30 -24.69 -17.82
C HIS A 466 13.01 -25.48 -17.51
N SER A 467 12.32 -25.13 -16.41
CA SER A 467 11.05 -25.78 -16.08
C SER A 467 9.94 -25.44 -17.08
N ILE A 468 9.93 -24.25 -17.65
CA ILE A 468 8.98 -23.86 -18.71
C ILE A 468 9.13 -24.76 -19.93
N ASN A 469 10.36 -25.01 -20.38
CA ASN A 469 10.61 -25.91 -21.52
C ASN A 469 10.21 -27.35 -21.19
N MET A 470 10.51 -27.82 -19.99
CA MET A 470 10.15 -29.15 -19.53
C MET A 470 8.63 -29.33 -19.45
N LEU A 471 7.91 -28.39 -18.85
CA LEU A 471 6.44 -28.36 -18.79
C LEU A 471 5.84 -28.36 -20.20
N SER A 472 6.36 -27.53 -21.10
CA SER A 472 5.89 -27.50 -22.48
C SER A 472 6.08 -28.84 -23.19
N ASN A 473 7.26 -29.47 -23.05
CA ASN A 473 7.54 -30.78 -23.64
C ASN A 473 6.63 -31.88 -23.07
N PHE A 474 6.36 -31.82 -21.75
CA PHE A 474 5.42 -32.71 -21.10
C PHE A 474 4.01 -32.57 -21.68
N ILE A 475 3.50 -31.34 -21.75
CA ILE A 475 2.15 -31.02 -22.24
C ILE A 475 2.00 -31.45 -23.73
N ILE A 476 2.99 -31.13 -24.56
CA ILE A 476 3.00 -31.49 -25.97
C ILE A 476 2.97 -33.01 -26.15
N ARG A 477 3.70 -33.73 -25.32
CA ARG A 477 3.76 -35.20 -25.37
C ARG A 477 2.42 -35.84 -24.97
N GLN A 478 1.74 -35.29 -23.97
CA GLN A 478 0.48 -35.82 -23.45
C GLN A 478 -0.75 -35.39 -24.25
N PHE A 479 -0.79 -34.13 -24.70
CA PHE A 479 -1.99 -33.52 -25.29
C PHE A 479 -1.81 -33.06 -26.75
N GLY A 480 -0.64 -33.28 -27.35
CA GLY A 480 -0.35 -33.01 -28.75
C GLY A 480 0.31 -31.63 -29.01
N LYS A 481 0.92 -31.49 -30.18
CA LYS A 481 1.80 -30.37 -30.54
C LYS A 481 1.12 -28.99 -30.48
N HIS A 482 -0.18 -28.93 -30.72
CA HIS A 482 -0.91 -27.67 -30.76
C HIS A 482 -1.57 -27.27 -29.42
N SER A 483 -1.39 -28.07 -28.37
CA SER A 483 -2.01 -27.82 -27.07
C SER A 483 -1.27 -26.78 -26.21
N CYS A 484 0.00 -26.46 -26.52
CA CYS A 484 0.85 -25.65 -25.68
C CYS A 484 1.50 -24.50 -26.43
N ALA A 485 1.49 -23.31 -25.81
CA ALA A 485 2.27 -22.14 -26.20
C ALA A 485 3.17 -21.71 -25.04
N ILE A 486 4.30 -21.03 -25.34
CA ILE A 486 5.27 -20.58 -24.35
C ILE A 486 5.44 -19.06 -24.44
N LEU A 487 5.42 -18.39 -23.29
CA LEU A 487 5.78 -16.99 -23.17
C LEU A 487 6.84 -16.81 -22.08
N ASN A 488 8.07 -16.62 -22.50
CA ASN A 488 9.22 -16.40 -21.62
C ASN A 488 10.00 -15.15 -22.03
N GLY A 489 11.15 -14.91 -21.38
CA GLY A 489 11.99 -13.73 -21.64
C GLY A 489 12.59 -13.66 -23.05
N SER A 490 12.65 -14.77 -23.80
CA SER A 490 13.18 -14.80 -25.17
C SER A 490 12.18 -14.28 -26.22
N VAL A 491 10.89 -14.20 -25.88
CA VAL A 491 9.87 -13.65 -26.79
C VAL A 491 9.98 -12.12 -26.81
N PRO A 492 10.21 -11.50 -27.97
CA PRO A 492 10.28 -10.05 -28.11
C PRO A 492 9.00 -9.38 -27.59
N PRO A 493 9.11 -8.20 -26.94
CA PRO A 493 7.94 -7.52 -26.38
C PRO A 493 6.79 -7.30 -27.38
N GLU A 494 7.14 -7.04 -28.63
CA GLU A 494 6.20 -6.77 -29.73
C GLU A 494 5.40 -8.02 -30.15
N GLU A 495 5.96 -9.20 -29.95
CA GLU A 495 5.33 -10.49 -30.30
C GLU A 495 4.47 -11.06 -29.15
N ARG A 496 4.72 -10.62 -27.92
CA ARG A 496 4.01 -11.14 -26.73
C ARG A 496 2.51 -10.94 -26.80
N GLN A 497 2.08 -9.74 -27.24
CA GLN A 497 0.66 -9.45 -27.36
C GLN A 497 -0.01 -10.30 -28.43
N LYS A 498 0.63 -10.48 -29.57
CA LYS A 498 0.12 -11.33 -30.67
C LYS A 498 -0.08 -12.77 -30.21
N LEU A 499 0.91 -13.33 -29.50
CA LEU A 499 0.82 -14.69 -28.95
C LEU A 499 -0.34 -14.83 -27.95
N VAL A 500 -0.56 -13.82 -27.12
CA VAL A 500 -1.69 -13.80 -26.17
C VAL A 500 -3.02 -13.67 -26.92
N ASP A 501 -3.11 -12.85 -27.96
CA ASP A 501 -4.33 -12.66 -28.75
C ASP A 501 -4.67 -13.95 -29.52
N GLU A 502 -3.68 -14.64 -30.06
CA GLU A 502 -3.83 -15.97 -30.66
C GLU A 502 -4.33 -17.01 -29.65
N PHE A 503 -3.73 -17.03 -28.44
CA PHE A 503 -4.18 -17.90 -27.36
C PHE A 503 -5.62 -17.59 -26.93
N ASN A 504 -5.98 -16.33 -26.78
CA ASN A 504 -7.32 -15.92 -26.36
C ASN A 504 -8.38 -16.29 -27.41
N SER A 505 -8.07 -16.12 -28.72
CA SER A 505 -9.00 -16.39 -29.82
C SER A 505 -9.13 -17.88 -30.21
N LYS A 506 -8.15 -18.70 -29.82
CA LYS A 506 -8.15 -20.12 -30.14
C LYS A 506 -9.36 -20.83 -29.53
N SER A 507 -10.03 -21.70 -30.24
CA SER A 507 -11.09 -22.55 -29.71
C SER A 507 -10.52 -23.86 -29.12
N GLY A 508 -11.19 -24.38 -28.09
CA GLY A 508 -10.83 -25.63 -27.47
C GLY A 508 -9.73 -25.54 -26.41
N PHE A 509 -9.37 -26.71 -25.86
CA PHE A 509 -8.34 -26.83 -24.84
C PHE A 509 -7.00 -26.30 -25.33
N SER A 510 -6.38 -25.43 -24.51
CA SER A 510 -5.07 -24.88 -24.80
C SER A 510 -4.38 -24.45 -23.50
N VAL A 511 -3.08 -24.66 -23.45
CA VAL A 511 -2.23 -24.30 -22.30
C VAL A 511 -1.23 -23.24 -22.70
N LEU A 512 -1.07 -22.21 -21.87
CA LEU A 512 -0.05 -21.19 -22.02
C LEU A 512 0.91 -21.26 -20.84
N VAL A 513 2.16 -21.62 -21.08
CA VAL A 513 3.20 -21.68 -20.03
C VAL A 513 3.97 -20.37 -20.02
N ILE A 514 3.98 -19.71 -18.84
CA ILE A 514 4.52 -18.34 -18.71
C ILE A 514 5.50 -18.23 -17.53
N ASN A 515 6.56 -17.46 -17.75
CA ASN A 515 7.34 -16.95 -16.62
C ASN A 515 6.61 -15.73 -16.00
N PRO A 516 6.31 -15.73 -14.70
CA PRO A 516 5.61 -14.60 -14.06
C PRO A 516 6.25 -13.23 -14.31
N LYS A 517 7.58 -13.18 -14.38
CA LYS A 517 8.32 -11.94 -14.67
C LYS A 517 8.23 -11.51 -16.14
N ALA A 518 8.15 -12.46 -17.07
CA ALA A 518 8.00 -12.16 -18.50
C ALA A 518 6.57 -11.75 -18.85
N GLY A 519 5.58 -12.30 -18.14
CA GLY A 519 4.17 -11.90 -18.21
C GLY A 519 3.87 -10.54 -17.55
N GLY A 520 4.85 -9.90 -16.92
CA GLY A 520 4.66 -8.74 -16.05
C GLY A 520 4.14 -7.46 -16.70
N ALA A 521 4.11 -7.35 -18.02
CA ALA A 521 3.75 -6.11 -18.70
C ALA A 521 2.32 -6.12 -19.24
N GLY A 522 1.31 -5.96 -18.37
CA GLY A 522 -0.04 -5.54 -18.82
C GLY A 522 -0.82 -6.52 -19.70
N LEU A 523 -0.34 -7.75 -19.93
CA LEU A 523 -0.98 -8.72 -20.80
C LEU A 523 -2.36 -9.13 -20.28
N ASN A 524 -3.34 -9.23 -21.19
CA ASN A 524 -4.71 -9.62 -20.89
C ASN A 524 -4.98 -11.04 -21.39
N ILE A 525 -5.03 -12.01 -20.46
CA ILE A 525 -5.17 -13.43 -20.82
C ILE A 525 -6.54 -13.93 -20.33
N THR A 526 -7.60 -13.19 -20.67
CA THR A 526 -8.98 -13.48 -20.24
C THR A 526 -9.60 -14.69 -20.92
N GLY A 527 -8.96 -15.25 -21.94
CA GLY A 527 -9.38 -16.51 -22.54
C GLY A 527 -9.16 -17.73 -21.64
N ALA A 528 -8.32 -17.65 -20.61
CA ALA A 528 -8.09 -18.72 -19.67
C ALA A 528 -8.93 -18.56 -18.41
N ASN A 529 -9.46 -19.66 -17.92
CA ASN A 529 -10.22 -19.76 -16.68
C ASN A 529 -9.60 -20.72 -15.66
N HIS A 530 -8.47 -21.35 -15.98
CA HIS A 530 -7.64 -22.10 -15.04
C HIS A 530 -6.24 -21.49 -14.98
N VAL A 531 -5.76 -21.27 -13.75
CA VAL A 531 -4.43 -20.74 -13.46
C VAL A 531 -3.71 -21.73 -12.56
N ILE A 532 -2.53 -22.19 -12.96
CA ILE A 532 -1.70 -23.11 -12.18
C ILE A 532 -0.41 -22.40 -11.79
N HIS A 533 -0.19 -22.20 -10.50
CA HIS A 533 1.12 -21.83 -9.95
C HIS A 533 1.90 -23.11 -9.67
N PHE A 534 2.77 -23.49 -10.60
CA PHE A 534 3.52 -24.76 -10.54
C PHE A 534 4.57 -24.77 -9.42
N ASN A 535 5.03 -23.59 -9.01
CA ASN A 535 5.88 -23.40 -7.85
C ASN A 535 5.50 -22.11 -7.11
N ARG A 536 5.62 -22.13 -5.79
CA ARG A 536 5.31 -20.99 -4.92
C ARG A 536 6.34 -19.87 -5.07
N GLN A 537 5.90 -18.62 -4.93
CA GLN A 537 6.75 -17.44 -4.98
C GLN A 537 6.96 -16.87 -3.58
N TRP A 538 8.17 -16.48 -3.22
CA TRP A 538 8.46 -15.79 -1.97
C TRP A 538 7.69 -14.47 -1.76
N ASN A 539 7.30 -13.84 -2.87
CA ASN A 539 6.51 -12.63 -2.88
C ASN A 539 5.08 -12.94 -3.37
N PRO A 540 4.07 -12.88 -2.50
CA PRO A 540 2.68 -13.16 -2.86
C PRO A 540 2.14 -12.21 -3.94
N ALA A 541 2.69 -10.99 -4.03
CA ALA A 541 2.30 -10.04 -5.05
C ALA A 541 2.54 -10.55 -6.47
N ILE A 542 3.58 -11.35 -6.70
CA ILE A 542 3.88 -11.94 -8.01
C ILE A 542 2.80 -12.94 -8.41
N GLU A 543 2.35 -13.80 -7.48
CA GLU A 543 1.26 -14.77 -7.73
C GLU A 543 -0.07 -14.05 -7.97
N ARG A 544 -0.40 -13.04 -7.14
CA ARG A 544 -1.61 -12.21 -7.33
C ARG A 544 -1.57 -11.48 -8.67
N GLN A 545 -0.44 -10.89 -9.04
CA GLN A 545 -0.27 -10.24 -10.33
C GLN A 545 -0.41 -11.19 -11.51
N ALA A 546 0.12 -12.40 -11.37
CA ALA A 546 -0.01 -13.45 -12.37
C ALA A 546 -1.47 -13.92 -12.51
N THR A 547 -2.17 -14.19 -11.41
CA THR A 547 -3.59 -14.56 -11.39
C THR A 547 -4.47 -13.46 -11.99
N ALA A 548 -4.20 -12.19 -11.70
CA ALA A 548 -4.94 -11.05 -12.24
C ALA A 548 -4.79 -10.86 -13.77
N ARG A 549 -3.99 -11.65 -14.45
CA ARG A 549 -3.97 -11.71 -15.93
C ARG A 549 -5.17 -12.46 -16.51
N ALA A 550 -5.67 -13.45 -15.80
CA ALA A 550 -6.88 -14.22 -16.13
C ALA A 550 -8.12 -13.66 -15.42
N TYR A 551 -7.99 -13.32 -14.13
CA TYR A 551 -9.09 -12.79 -13.31
C TYR A 551 -9.16 -11.28 -13.40
N ARG A 552 -9.85 -10.81 -14.39
CA ARG A 552 -10.05 -9.38 -14.64
C ARG A 552 -11.29 -9.14 -15.51
N ARG A 553 -11.69 -7.88 -15.66
CA ARG A 553 -12.85 -7.51 -16.49
C ARG A 553 -12.75 -8.10 -17.90
N LYS A 554 -13.85 -8.61 -18.40
CA LYS A 554 -14.06 -9.44 -19.59
C LYS A 554 -13.82 -10.95 -19.36
N GLN A 555 -13.53 -11.36 -18.13
CA GLN A 555 -13.63 -12.78 -17.77
C GLN A 555 -15.12 -13.11 -17.54
N GLU A 556 -15.60 -14.15 -18.21
CA GLU A 556 -17.01 -14.59 -18.14
C GLU A 556 -17.17 -15.91 -17.38
N LYS A 557 -16.06 -16.61 -17.13
CA LYS A 557 -16.05 -17.91 -16.48
C LYS A 557 -15.46 -17.82 -15.08
N THR A 558 -15.93 -18.68 -14.17
CA THR A 558 -15.26 -18.90 -12.87
C THR A 558 -13.80 -19.22 -13.10
N VAL A 559 -12.91 -18.53 -12.37
CA VAL A 559 -11.48 -18.76 -12.46
C VAL A 559 -11.03 -19.66 -11.31
N PHE A 560 -10.40 -20.79 -11.67
CA PHE A 560 -9.83 -21.74 -10.73
C PHE A 560 -8.32 -21.52 -10.65
N VAL A 561 -7.78 -21.34 -9.45
CA VAL A 561 -6.36 -21.11 -9.21
C VAL A 561 -5.78 -22.24 -8.40
N HIS A 562 -4.97 -23.09 -9.03
CA HIS A 562 -4.29 -24.21 -8.40
C HIS A 562 -2.89 -23.78 -7.95
N ARG A 563 -2.55 -24.01 -6.69
CA ARG A 563 -1.27 -23.64 -6.10
C ARG A 563 -0.54 -24.89 -5.63
N PHE A 564 0.49 -25.29 -6.36
CA PHE A 564 1.24 -26.51 -6.09
C PHE A 564 2.35 -26.27 -5.08
N TYR A 565 2.45 -27.13 -4.08
CA TYR A 565 3.60 -27.20 -3.20
C TYR A 565 3.76 -28.55 -2.53
N TYR A 566 5.01 -28.94 -2.27
CA TYR A 566 5.34 -30.16 -1.56
C TYR A 566 5.29 -29.96 -0.05
N GLN A 567 4.57 -30.84 0.66
CA GLN A 567 4.56 -30.92 2.11
C GLN A 567 5.95 -31.32 2.64
N GLY A 568 6.37 -30.81 3.80
CA GLY A 568 7.64 -31.12 4.44
C GLY A 568 8.87 -30.53 3.74
N THR A 569 8.69 -29.56 2.83
CA THR A 569 9.79 -28.94 2.07
C THR A 569 9.82 -27.43 2.25
N ILE A 570 10.82 -26.79 1.61
CA ILE A 570 10.92 -25.33 1.58
C ILE A 570 9.67 -24.66 0.99
N GLU A 571 8.92 -25.31 0.11
CA GLU A 571 7.70 -24.75 -0.47
C GLU A 571 6.58 -24.59 0.57
N GLU A 572 6.48 -25.49 1.54
CA GLU A 572 5.55 -25.33 2.66
C GLU A 572 5.93 -24.12 3.54
N VAL A 573 7.23 -23.96 3.82
CA VAL A 573 7.73 -22.77 4.54
C VAL A 573 7.44 -21.48 3.77
N ILE A 574 7.61 -21.50 2.44
CA ILE A 574 7.24 -20.35 1.58
C ILE A 574 5.74 -20.08 1.67
N ASN A 575 4.91 -21.12 1.62
CA ASN A 575 3.46 -21.01 1.72
C ASN A 575 3.04 -20.37 3.05
N ASP A 576 3.55 -20.87 4.17
CA ASP A 576 3.27 -20.31 5.50
C ASP A 576 3.69 -18.83 5.60
N ARG A 577 4.83 -18.48 5.00
CA ARG A 577 5.30 -17.10 4.97
C ARG A 577 4.44 -16.20 4.09
N ILE A 578 3.90 -16.72 2.99
CA ILE A 578 2.95 -15.98 2.14
C ILE A 578 1.68 -15.67 2.93
N ILE A 579 1.09 -16.66 3.60
CA ILE A 579 -0.11 -16.49 4.42
C ILE A 579 0.13 -15.42 5.48
N TRP A 580 1.24 -15.50 6.21
CA TRP A 580 1.59 -14.49 7.22
C TRP A 580 1.71 -13.08 6.64
N LYS A 581 2.34 -12.90 5.46
CA LYS A 581 2.46 -11.59 4.81
C LYS A 581 1.10 -11.07 4.34
N GLU A 582 0.21 -11.93 3.89
CA GLU A 582 -1.15 -11.57 3.50
C GLU A 582 -1.94 -11.10 4.71
N GLU A 583 -1.90 -11.83 5.82
CA GLU A 583 -2.53 -11.43 7.08
C GLU A 583 -1.99 -10.10 7.61
N LEU A 584 -0.67 -9.88 7.57
CA LEU A 584 -0.06 -8.60 7.95
C LEU A 584 -0.53 -7.45 7.06
N SER A 585 -0.61 -7.68 5.76
CA SER A 585 -1.10 -6.70 4.80
C SER A 585 -2.59 -6.40 5.00
N GLU A 586 -3.41 -7.41 5.23
CA GLU A 586 -4.83 -7.27 5.52
C GLU A 586 -5.06 -6.51 6.82
N ALA A 587 -4.35 -6.86 7.91
CA ALA A 587 -4.45 -6.16 9.18
C ALA A 587 -4.09 -4.67 9.09
N ALA A 588 -3.17 -4.30 8.20
CA ALA A 588 -2.80 -2.91 7.97
C ALA A 588 -3.76 -2.15 7.04
N LEU A 589 -4.46 -2.85 6.15
CA LEU A 589 -5.25 -2.24 5.08
C LEU A 589 -6.76 -2.40 5.27
N GLU A 590 -7.15 -3.37 6.11
CA GLU A 590 -8.52 -3.65 6.45
C GLU A 590 -8.76 -3.20 7.88
N ASN A 591 -9.17 -2.49 8.50
CA ASN A 591 -9.54 -2.24 9.91
C ASN A 591 -10.04 -3.50 10.69
N ALA A 592 -9.69 -4.70 10.26
CA ALA A 592 -10.23 -5.95 10.78
C ALA A 592 -9.34 -6.65 11.81
N LEU A 593 -9.97 -7.19 12.86
CA LEU A 593 -9.35 -7.99 13.94
C LEU A 593 -9.24 -9.46 13.52
N SER A 594 -8.07 -10.08 13.67
CA SER A 594 -7.95 -11.52 13.87
C SER A 594 -7.21 -11.83 15.18
N GLU A 595 -7.77 -12.74 15.98
CA GLU A 595 -7.38 -13.03 17.36
C GLU A 595 -6.21 -14.04 17.52
N ASN A 596 -5.33 -14.25 16.56
CA ASN A 596 -4.37 -15.36 16.58
C ASN A 596 -2.90 -14.95 16.79
N GLU A 597 -2.60 -14.26 17.90
CA GLU A 597 -1.23 -13.79 18.21
C GLU A 597 -0.25 -14.91 18.68
N GLU A 598 -0.74 -15.99 19.29
CA GLU A 598 0.12 -17.05 19.88
C GLU A 598 0.71 -18.02 18.85
N ILE A 599 0.02 -18.26 17.75
CA ILE A 599 0.45 -19.21 16.71
C ILE A 599 1.65 -18.65 15.92
N PHE A 600 1.77 -17.34 15.79
CA PHE A 600 2.83 -16.68 15.01
C PHE A 600 4.21 -16.74 15.65
N ARG A 601 4.30 -16.57 16.97
CA ARG A 601 5.60 -16.59 17.68
C ARG A 601 6.27 -17.96 17.68
N SER A 602 5.50 -19.03 17.58
CA SER A 602 6.04 -20.39 17.52
C SER A 602 6.54 -20.77 16.12
N LYS A 603 5.88 -20.29 15.05
CA LYS A 603 6.26 -20.58 13.66
C LYS A 603 7.44 -19.75 13.14
N ALA A 604 7.64 -18.53 13.65
CA ALA A 604 8.79 -17.68 13.27
C ALA A 604 10.16 -18.25 13.68
N LYS A 605 10.20 -19.27 14.55
CA LYS A 605 11.42 -20.00 14.93
C LYS A 605 11.80 -21.13 13.96
N LEU A 606 10.99 -21.42 12.95
CA LEU A 606 11.17 -22.54 12.04
C LEU A 606 11.87 -22.14 10.73
N ILE A 607 13.05 -21.51 10.82
CA ILE A 607 14.04 -21.57 9.73
C ILE A 607 15.01 -22.71 10.02
N SER A 608 14.47 -23.84 10.31
CA SER A 608 15.24 -25.08 10.44
C SER A 608 14.81 -26.01 9.30
N PRO A 609 15.73 -26.67 8.58
CA PRO A 609 15.34 -27.59 7.54
C PRO A 609 14.43 -28.67 8.13
N VAL A 610 13.25 -28.83 7.51
CA VAL A 610 12.27 -29.82 7.95
C VAL A 610 12.85 -31.21 7.72
N LYS A 611 12.92 -32.03 8.76
CA LYS A 611 13.27 -33.44 8.62
C LYS A 611 12.10 -34.13 7.91
N LEU A 612 12.33 -34.60 6.70
CA LEU A 612 11.44 -35.55 6.06
C LEU A 612 11.40 -36.82 6.91
N ARG A 613 10.22 -37.27 7.32
CA ARG A 613 10.01 -38.55 8.00
C ARG A 613 9.94 -39.66 7.00
#